data_804d8272af82ef76856570d2a45df8c0
#
_entry.id   804d8272af82ef76856570d2a45df8c0
#
_cell.length_a   1.000
_cell.length_b   1.000
_cell.length_c   1.000
_cell.angle_alpha   90.00
_cell.angle_beta   90.00
_cell.angle_gamma   90.00
#
_symmetry.space_group_name_H-M   'P 1'
#
loop_
_entity.id
_entity.type
_entity.pdbx_description
1 polymer ?
#
loop_
_entity_poly.entity_id
_entity_poly.type
_entity_poly.pdbx_seq_one_letter_code
_entity_poly.pdbx_strand_id
1 'polypeptide(L)'
;MEREVKVDRVEVQAMTRRLRQTVKLALARQKPRYTGTEPSALLLRQAASNEIPSALIEDADLAPVDKVIWLVLMLRTSEGNGLAVLPTRMELAKTANVRARETVRKALAMLRCRRWLSVCQSVWRSGGQQRGSAYALHTAPLAIADTLYLDRNYRLFVRKLARDRCARLRKAAQDALTELSARDT
;
A
#
# COMPACT_ATOMS: atom_id res chain seq x y z
N MET A 1 24.89 7.71 6.96
CA MET A 1 25.20 7.63 5.52
C MET A 1 24.12 6.77 4.89
N GLU A 2 22.98 7.42 4.57
CA GLU A 2 21.81 6.75 3.98
C GLU A 2 22.12 6.43 2.52
N ARG A 3 22.11 5.14 2.19
CA ARG A 3 22.09 4.71 0.79
C ARG A 3 20.69 4.87 0.27
N GLU A 4 20.42 6.00 -0.39
CA GLU A 4 19.26 6.13 -1.26
C GLU A 4 19.34 5.04 -2.34
N VAL A 5 18.47 4.05 -2.25
CA VAL A 5 18.29 3.06 -3.32
C VAL A 5 17.61 3.79 -4.48
N LYS A 6 18.41 4.34 -5.39
CA LYS A 6 17.90 4.85 -6.68
C LYS A 6 17.37 3.67 -7.47
N VAL A 7 16.08 3.42 -7.39
CA VAL A 7 15.42 2.49 -8.31
C VAL A 7 15.40 3.14 -9.69
N ASP A 8 15.96 2.45 -10.69
CA ASP A 8 16.04 2.95 -12.06
C ASP A 8 14.61 3.14 -12.61
N ARG A 9 14.34 4.29 -13.25
CA ARG A 9 13.04 4.59 -13.88
C ARG A 9 12.59 3.52 -14.86
N VAL A 10 13.52 2.87 -15.53
CA VAL A 10 13.25 1.76 -16.46
C VAL A 10 12.75 0.52 -15.70
N GLU A 11 13.34 0.21 -14.55
CA GLU A 11 12.89 -0.90 -13.69
C GLU A 11 11.50 -0.65 -13.11
N VAL A 12 11.22 0.58 -12.64
CA VAL A 12 9.90 0.96 -12.13
C VAL A 12 8.84 0.88 -13.23
N GLN A 13 9.18 1.28 -14.47
CA GLN A 13 8.26 1.17 -15.60
C GLN A 13 8.03 -0.30 -16.00
N ALA A 14 9.08 -1.10 -16.04
CA ALA A 14 8.98 -2.53 -16.31
C ALA A 14 8.17 -3.25 -15.23
N MET A 15 8.41 -2.92 -13.96
CA MET A 15 7.66 -3.41 -12.82
C MET A 15 6.19 -3.01 -12.91
N THR A 16 5.87 -1.77 -13.24
CA THR A 16 4.48 -1.30 -13.40
C THR A 16 3.77 -2.00 -14.55
N ARG A 17 4.45 -2.27 -15.67
CA ARG A 17 3.89 -3.06 -16.78
C ARG A 17 3.60 -4.49 -16.35
N ARG A 18 4.55 -5.16 -15.69
CA ARG A 18 4.36 -6.51 -15.12
C ARG A 18 3.22 -6.53 -14.11
N LEU A 19 3.16 -5.55 -13.20
CA LEU A 19 2.11 -5.38 -12.21
C LEU A 19 0.73 -5.26 -12.88
N ARG A 20 0.59 -4.41 -13.89
CA ARG A 20 -0.66 -4.25 -14.66
C ARG A 20 -1.07 -5.54 -15.34
N GLN A 21 -0.13 -6.25 -15.94
CA GLN A 21 -0.40 -7.51 -16.63
C GLN A 21 -0.79 -8.61 -15.64
N THR A 22 -0.10 -8.72 -14.51
CA THR A 22 -0.41 -9.66 -13.41
C THR A 22 -1.77 -9.38 -12.80
N VAL A 23 -2.10 -8.10 -12.54
CA VAL A 23 -3.42 -7.68 -12.06
C VAL A 23 -4.51 -8.05 -13.06
N LYS A 24 -4.29 -7.79 -14.35
CA LYS A 24 -5.24 -8.14 -15.40
C LYS A 24 -5.51 -9.64 -15.49
N LEU A 25 -4.45 -10.45 -15.43
CA LEU A 25 -4.54 -11.91 -15.45
C LEU A 25 -5.17 -12.48 -14.17
N ALA A 26 -4.82 -11.95 -13.01
CA ALA A 26 -5.41 -12.36 -11.73
C ALA A 26 -6.90 -12.03 -11.65
N LEU A 27 -7.31 -10.85 -12.13
CA LEU A 27 -8.72 -10.46 -12.21
C LEU A 27 -9.51 -11.32 -13.22
N ALA A 28 -8.88 -11.74 -14.33
CA ALA A 28 -9.49 -12.63 -15.31
C ALA A 28 -9.68 -14.05 -14.78
N ARG A 29 -8.80 -14.54 -13.90
CA ARG A 29 -8.86 -15.88 -13.30
C ARG A 29 -9.80 -15.97 -12.09
N GLN A 30 -10.13 -14.86 -11.46
CA GLN A 30 -11.08 -14.86 -10.34
C GLN A 30 -12.51 -15.03 -10.86
N LYS A 31 -13.05 -16.25 -10.74
CA LYS A 31 -14.51 -16.46 -10.78
C LYS A 31 -15.16 -15.62 -9.69
N PRO A 32 -16.31 -14.99 -9.93
CA PRO A 32 -16.97 -14.15 -8.93
C PRO A 32 -17.50 -15.01 -7.77
N ARG A 33 -16.68 -15.23 -6.76
CA ARG A 33 -17.07 -15.96 -5.53
C ARG A 33 -17.58 -15.06 -4.42
N TYR A 34 -17.69 -13.75 -4.67
CA TYR A 34 -18.13 -12.82 -3.63
C TYR A 34 -19.36 -12.04 -4.07
N THR A 35 -20.49 -12.38 -3.45
CA THR A 35 -21.73 -11.58 -3.41
C THR A 35 -21.69 -10.45 -2.37
N GLY A 36 -20.52 -10.01 -1.94
CA GLY A 36 -20.34 -8.95 -0.96
C GLY A 36 -20.00 -7.60 -1.61
N THR A 37 -20.53 -6.54 -1.06
CA THR A 37 -20.49 -5.14 -1.51
C THR A 37 -19.13 -4.44 -1.48
N GLU A 38 -18.02 -5.12 -1.14
CA GLU A 38 -16.69 -4.50 -1.16
C GLU A 38 -15.91 -4.91 -2.42
N PRO A 39 -15.30 -3.96 -3.14
CA PRO A 39 -14.52 -4.27 -4.33
C PRO A 39 -13.32 -5.14 -3.97
N SER A 40 -13.13 -6.24 -4.70
CA SER A 40 -11.95 -7.10 -4.56
C SER A 40 -10.70 -6.28 -4.88
N ALA A 41 -9.87 -6.04 -3.89
CA ALA A 41 -8.58 -5.40 -4.06
C ALA A 41 -7.47 -6.45 -4.14
N LEU A 42 -6.49 -6.23 -5.02
CA LEU A 42 -5.31 -7.07 -5.16
C LEU A 42 -4.15 -6.48 -4.39
N LEU A 43 -3.39 -7.34 -3.75
CA LEU A 43 -2.17 -7.01 -3.02
C LEU A 43 -0.98 -7.70 -3.70
N LEU A 44 0.04 -6.93 -4.02
CA LEU A 44 1.26 -7.40 -4.64
C LEU A 44 2.45 -7.07 -3.74
N ARG A 45 3.41 -8.00 -3.67
CA ARG A 45 4.69 -7.78 -3.00
C ARG A 45 5.81 -7.70 -4.02
N GLN A 46 6.67 -6.71 -3.85
CA GLN A 46 7.75 -6.42 -4.80
C GLN A 46 8.94 -7.39 -4.67
N ALA A 47 9.17 -7.96 -3.49
CA ALA A 47 10.29 -8.86 -3.23
C ALA A 47 9.85 -10.32 -3.04
N ALA A 48 10.64 -11.25 -3.56
CA ALA A 48 10.43 -12.69 -3.37
C ALA A 48 10.84 -13.19 -1.97
N SER A 49 11.61 -12.41 -1.20
CA SER A 49 12.06 -12.76 0.14
C SER A 49 10.91 -12.74 1.16
N ASN A 50 10.86 -13.76 2.01
CA ASN A 50 9.95 -13.82 3.16
C ASN A 50 10.56 -13.19 4.43
N GLU A 51 11.69 -12.50 4.30
CA GLU A 51 12.36 -11.84 5.41
C GLU A 51 11.61 -10.58 5.82
N ILE A 52 11.57 -10.35 7.13
CA ILE A 52 11.04 -9.13 7.70
C ILE A 52 12.12 -8.05 7.57
N PRO A 53 11.87 -6.92 6.90
CA PRO A 53 12.85 -5.87 6.79
C PRO A 53 13.18 -5.27 8.17
N SER A 54 14.47 -5.17 8.52
CA SER A 54 14.89 -4.49 9.75
C SER A 54 14.39 -3.04 9.79
N ALA A 55 14.43 -2.35 8.64
CA ALA A 55 13.91 -1.00 8.49
C ALA A 55 12.43 -0.86 8.92
N LEU A 56 11.58 -1.90 8.75
CA LEU A 56 10.21 -1.87 9.24
C LEU A 56 10.15 -1.84 10.77
N ILE A 57 11.01 -2.65 11.39
CA ILE A 57 11.06 -2.75 12.86
C ILE A 57 11.63 -1.45 13.47
N GLU A 58 12.62 -0.88 12.84
CA GLU A 58 13.34 0.33 13.27
C GLU A 58 12.58 1.63 12.96
N ASP A 59 11.60 1.61 12.05
CA ASP A 59 10.81 2.82 11.70
C ASP A 59 10.05 3.32 12.94
N ALA A 60 10.55 4.41 13.54
CA ALA A 60 9.98 5.02 14.74
C ALA A 60 8.63 5.72 14.50
N ASP A 61 8.32 6.06 13.25
CA ASP A 61 7.04 6.71 12.88
C ASP A 61 5.89 5.70 12.78
N LEU A 62 6.21 4.41 12.67
CA LEU A 62 5.22 3.34 12.67
C LEU A 62 4.90 2.87 14.09
N ALA A 63 3.65 2.90 14.47
CA ALA A 63 3.19 2.26 15.70
C ALA A 63 3.24 0.71 15.56
N PRO A 64 3.33 -0.04 16.69
CA PRO A 64 3.35 -1.49 16.64
C PRO A 64 2.22 -2.11 15.80
N VAL A 65 1.02 -1.54 15.86
CA VAL A 65 -0.13 -2.01 15.08
C VAL A 65 0.08 -1.82 13.56
N ASP A 66 0.77 -0.77 13.13
CA ASP A 66 1.06 -0.55 11.71
C ASP A 66 2.01 -1.63 11.20
N LYS A 67 3.04 -1.97 11.99
CA LYS A 67 4.00 -3.03 11.70
C LYS A 67 3.31 -4.40 11.64
N VAL A 68 2.41 -4.69 12.60
CA VAL A 68 1.63 -5.93 12.60
C VAL A 68 0.73 -6.04 11.36
N ILE A 69 0.05 -4.95 10.97
CA ILE A 69 -0.76 -4.95 9.74
C ILE A 69 0.12 -5.19 8.51
N TRP A 70 1.31 -4.58 8.43
CA TRP A 70 2.26 -4.85 7.35
C TRP A 70 2.67 -6.33 7.30
N LEU A 71 2.99 -6.93 8.46
CA LEU A 71 3.33 -8.36 8.57
C LEU A 71 2.20 -9.27 8.11
N VAL A 72 0.95 -8.97 8.47
CA VAL A 72 -0.22 -9.74 8.00
C VAL A 72 -0.36 -9.64 6.48
N LEU A 73 -0.16 -8.45 5.90
CA LEU A 73 -0.17 -8.27 4.46
C LEU A 73 0.96 -9.06 3.77
N MET A 74 2.15 -9.06 4.35
CA MET A 74 3.30 -9.83 3.86
C MET A 74 2.98 -11.33 3.85
N LEU A 75 2.45 -11.88 4.94
CA LEU A 75 2.09 -13.29 5.03
C LEU A 75 1.10 -13.70 3.94
N ARG A 76 0.06 -12.89 3.68
CA ARG A 76 -0.91 -13.15 2.62
C ARG A 76 -0.29 -13.20 1.22
N THR A 77 0.68 -12.32 0.95
CA THR A 77 1.39 -12.34 -0.34
C THR A 77 2.38 -13.50 -0.45
N SER A 78 2.94 -13.96 0.67
CA SER A 78 3.85 -15.12 0.69
C SER A 78 3.14 -16.42 0.30
N GLU A 79 1.90 -16.62 0.77
CA GLU A 79 1.07 -17.77 0.41
C GLU A 79 0.72 -17.80 -1.08
N GLY A 80 0.72 -16.67 -1.78
CA GLY A 80 0.33 -16.50 -3.18
C GLY A 80 1.46 -16.15 -4.14
N ASN A 81 2.72 -16.53 -3.87
CA ASN A 81 3.87 -16.20 -4.71
C ASN A 81 3.99 -14.68 -5.02
N GLY A 82 3.78 -13.85 -4.01
CA GLY A 82 3.85 -12.41 -4.12
C GLY A 82 2.55 -11.72 -4.55
N LEU A 83 1.48 -12.48 -4.83
CA LEU A 83 0.17 -11.96 -5.20
C LEU A 83 -0.92 -12.53 -4.29
N ALA A 84 -1.74 -11.67 -3.71
CA ALA A 84 -2.90 -12.05 -2.91
C ALA A 84 -4.11 -11.16 -3.19
N VAL A 85 -5.29 -11.60 -2.74
CA VAL A 85 -6.43 -10.69 -2.57
C VAL A 85 -6.19 -9.88 -1.31
N LEU A 86 -6.34 -8.55 -1.39
CA LEU A 86 -6.22 -7.71 -0.20
C LEU A 86 -7.32 -8.11 0.79
N PRO A 87 -6.96 -8.50 2.01
CA PRO A 87 -7.95 -8.84 3.02
C PRO A 87 -8.83 -7.62 3.36
N THR A 88 -10.09 -7.89 3.68
CA THR A 88 -10.97 -6.84 4.19
C THR A 88 -10.46 -6.29 5.52
N ARG A 89 -10.87 -5.08 5.89
CA ARG A 89 -10.48 -4.50 7.20
C ARG A 89 -10.91 -5.37 8.38
N MET A 90 -12.00 -6.13 8.21
CA MET A 90 -12.48 -7.04 9.23
C MET A 90 -11.56 -8.27 9.37
N GLU A 91 -11.12 -8.85 8.27
CA GLU A 91 -10.16 -9.95 8.26
C GLU A 91 -8.80 -9.51 8.80
N LEU A 92 -8.30 -8.33 8.39
CA LEU A 92 -7.08 -7.76 8.95
C LEU A 92 -7.19 -7.53 10.45
N ALA A 93 -8.32 -6.97 10.93
CA ALA A 93 -8.56 -6.77 12.34
C ALA A 93 -8.55 -8.10 13.12
N LYS A 94 -9.23 -9.12 12.60
CA LYS A 94 -9.25 -10.46 13.20
C LYS A 94 -7.86 -11.09 13.26
N THR A 95 -7.13 -11.08 12.13
CA THR A 95 -5.79 -11.70 12.06
C THR A 95 -4.76 -10.97 12.93
N ALA A 96 -4.82 -9.64 12.97
CA ALA A 96 -3.93 -8.81 13.79
C ALA A 96 -4.38 -8.71 15.26
N ASN A 97 -5.45 -9.39 15.67
CA ASN A 97 -6.06 -9.29 17.00
C ASN A 97 -6.37 -7.83 17.41
N VAL A 98 -6.91 -7.07 16.50
CA VAL A 98 -7.28 -5.66 16.68
C VAL A 98 -8.80 -5.53 16.75
N ARG A 99 -9.31 -4.95 17.83
CA ARG A 99 -10.78 -4.86 18.05
C ARG A 99 -11.51 -3.94 17.05
N ALA A 100 -10.90 -2.83 16.67
CA ALA A 100 -11.57 -1.80 15.90
C ALA A 100 -11.10 -1.75 14.43
N ARG A 101 -12.03 -1.85 13.48
CA ARG A 101 -11.77 -1.64 12.04
C ARG A 101 -11.15 -0.28 11.73
N GLU A 102 -11.46 0.71 12.56
CA GLU A 102 -10.90 2.06 12.45
C GLU A 102 -9.39 2.08 12.74
N THR A 103 -8.91 1.24 13.65
CA THR A 103 -7.47 1.07 13.90
C THR A 103 -6.76 0.51 12.65
N VAL A 104 -7.37 -0.48 11.99
CA VAL A 104 -6.83 -1.02 10.72
C VAL A 104 -6.85 0.05 9.62
N ARG A 105 -7.92 0.86 9.52
CA ARG A 105 -7.96 1.98 8.57
C ARG A 105 -6.80 2.95 8.78
N LYS A 106 -6.55 3.31 10.05
CA LYS A 106 -5.46 4.21 10.41
C LYS A 106 -4.09 3.60 10.10
N ALA A 107 -3.90 2.32 10.38
CA ALA A 107 -2.66 1.61 10.08
C ALA A 107 -2.38 1.56 8.57
N LEU A 108 -3.37 1.19 7.75
CA LEU A 108 -3.24 1.19 6.29
C LEU A 108 -2.96 2.61 5.74
N ALA A 109 -3.60 3.64 6.30
CA ALA A 109 -3.34 5.02 5.93
C ALA A 109 -1.92 5.46 6.32
N MET A 110 -1.43 5.04 7.49
CA MET A 110 -0.06 5.32 7.93
C MET A 110 0.96 4.64 7.02
N LEU A 111 0.80 3.35 6.75
CA LEU A 111 1.68 2.59 5.85
C LEU A 111 1.75 3.24 4.45
N ARG A 112 0.61 3.69 3.90
CA ARG A 112 0.58 4.41 2.62
C ARG A 112 1.26 5.78 2.73
N CYS A 113 1.01 6.54 3.79
CA CYS A 113 1.60 7.86 4.00
C CYS A 113 3.12 7.78 4.12
N ARG A 114 3.62 6.77 4.85
CA ARG A 114 5.06 6.49 5.03
C ARG A 114 5.66 5.65 3.90
N ARG A 115 4.92 5.43 2.80
CA ARG A 115 5.37 4.79 1.56
C ARG A 115 5.77 3.30 1.69
N TRP A 116 5.30 2.62 2.74
CA TRP A 116 5.39 1.16 2.90
C TRP A 116 4.33 0.42 2.08
N LEU A 117 3.30 1.13 1.64
CA LEU A 117 2.19 0.63 0.85
C LEU A 117 1.80 1.66 -0.21
N SER A 118 1.63 1.25 -1.46
CA SER A 118 1.16 2.12 -2.55
C SER A 118 -0.14 1.64 -3.15
N VAL A 119 -0.98 2.55 -3.60
CA VAL A 119 -2.17 2.26 -4.40
C VAL A 119 -1.82 2.43 -5.87
N CYS A 120 -1.50 1.32 -6.55
CA CYS A 120 -0.92 1.37 -7.90
C CYS A 120 -1.95 1.60 -9.00
N GLN A 121 -3.19 1.13 -8.83
CA GLN A 121 -4.23 1.24 -9.85
C GLN A 121 -5.62 1.01 -9.24
N SER A 122 -6.59 1.83 -9.68
CA SER A 122 -8.00 1.53 -9.51
C SER A 122 -8.52 0.81 -10.75
N VAL A 123 -9.19 -0.33 -10.55
CA VAL A 123 -9.78 -1.11 -11.63
C VAL A 123 -11.25 -0.71 -11.76
N TRP A 124 -11.62 -0.19 -12.93
CA TRP A 124 -12.97 0.28 -13.22
C TRP A 124 -13.74 -0.76 -14.06
N ARG A 125 -15.03 -0.90 -13.80
CA ARG A 125 -15.96 -1.64 -14.70
C ARG A 125 -16.34 -0.75 -15.89
N SER A 126 -16.69 -1.37 -17.02
CA SER A 126 -17.48 -0.76 -18.07
C SER A 126 -18.79 -0.26 -17.43
N GLY A 127 -18.95 1.06 -17.31
CA GLY A 127 -20.06 1.69 -16.57
C GLY A 127 -19.61 2.62 -15.42
N GLY A 128 -18.29 2.84 -15.24
CA GLY A 128 -17.75 3.85 -14.32
C GLY A 128 -17.68 3.44 -12.84
N GLN A 129 -18.09 2.23 -12.48
CA GLN A 129 -17.96 1.73 -11.11
C GLN A 129 -16.56 1.19 -10.83
N GLN A 130 -15.96 1.62 -9.73
CA GLN A 130 -14.67 1.09 -9.27
C GLN A 130 -14.82 -0.39 -8.89
N ARG A 131 -14.10 -1.27 -9.59
CA ARG A 131 -14.15 -2.72 -9.36
C ARG A 131 -13.15 -3.18 -8.29
N GLY A 132 -12.12 -2.40 -8.03
CA GLY A 132 -11.08 -2.72 -7.07
C GLY A 132 -9.87 -1.82 -7.19
N SER A 133 -8.92 -2.00 -6.30
CA SER A 133 -7.64 -1.31 -6.33
C SER A 133 -6.51 -2.33 -6.24
N ALA A 134 -5.39 -2.07 -6.92
CA ALA A 134 -4.16 -2.82 -6.74
C ALA A 134 -3.25 -2.09 -5.76
N TYR A 135 -2.77 -2.83 -4.77
CA TYR A 135 -1.85 -2.35 -3.76
C TYR A 135 -0.49 -3.01 -3.96
N ALA A 136 0.58 -2.28 -3.74
CA ALA A 136 1.93 -2.82 -3.67
C ALA A 136 2.49 -2.65 -2.26
N LEU A 137 2.94 -3.76 -1.68
CA LEU A 137 3.63 -3.82 -0.40
C LEU A 137 5.13 -3.73 -0.64
N HIS A 138 5.81 -2.82 0.05
CA HIS A 138 7.22 -2.54 -0.12
C HIS A 138 8.03 -3.06 1.08
N THR A 139 9.26 -3.47 0.82
CA THR A 139 10.22 -3.93 1.85
C THR A 139 11.03 -2.79 2.46
N ALA A 140 10.91 -1.59 1.89
CA ALA A 140 11.42 -0.33 2.41
C ALA A 140 10.50 0.82 1.98
N PRO A 141 10.51 1.97 2.66
CA PRO A 141 9.80 3.16 2.19
C PRO A 141 10.26 3.53 0.79
N LEU A 142 9.33 3.68 -0.16
CA LEU A 142 9.67 4.12 -1.50
C LEU A 142 10.16 5.57 -1.50
N ALA A 143 11.08 5.89 -2.40
CA ALA A 143 11.39 7.27 -2.73
C ALA A 143 10.14 8.01 -3.22
N ILE A 144 10.07 9.32 -2.96
CA ILE A 144 8.89 10.14 -3.34
C ILE A 144 8.62 10.05 -4.85
N ALA A 145 9.69 10.05 -5.68
CA ALA A 145 9.56 9.95 -7.12
C ALA A 145 8.80 8.71 -7.55
N ASP A 146 9.21 7.57 -7.01
CA ASP A 146 8.63 6.26 -7.34
C ASP A 146 7.22 6.13 -6.77
N THR A 147 6.98 6.70 -5.58
CA THR A 147 5.66 6.77 -4.98
C THR A 147 4.69 7.55 -5.89
N LEU A 148 5.08 8.72 -6.38
CA LEU A 148 4.24 9.53 -7.27
C LEU A 148 4.01 8.86 -8.63
N TYR A 149 4.96 8.06 -9.08
CA TYR A 149 4.82 7.28 -10.30
C TYR A 149 3.85 6.09 -10.14
N LEU A 150 3.95 5.37 -9.04
CA LEU A 150 3.10 4.20 -8.75
C LEU A 150 1.70 4.60 -8.28
N ASP A 151 1.62 5.54 -7.36
CA ASP A 151 0.38 6.02 -6.72
C ASP A 151 0.06 7.44 -7.18
N ARG A 152 -0.59 7.55 -8.33
CA ARG A 152 -0.95 8.85 -8.94
C ARG A 152 -1.80 9.74 -8.02
N ASN A 153 -2.50 9.15 -7.07
CA ASN A 153 -3.35 9.86 -6.12
C ASN A 153 -2.65 10.17 -4.79
N TYR A 154 -1.35 9.88 -4.66
CA TYR A 154 -0.63 10.06 -3.41
C TYR A 154 -0.70 11.49 -2.88
N ARG A 155 -0.44 12.51 -3.72
CA ARG A 155 -0.54 13.93 -3.31
C ARG A 155 -1.94 14.28 -2.79
N LEU A 156 -2.98 13.84 -3.48
CA LEU A 156 -4.36 14.09 -3.07
C LEU A 156 -4.69 13.36 -1.76
N PHE A 157 -4.22 12.13 -1.62
CA PHE A 157 -4.38 11.32 -0.42
C PHE A 157 -3.73 12.01 0.79
N VAL A 158 -2.47 12.44 0.69
CA VAL A 158 -1.74 13.12 1.77
C VAL A 158 -2.41 14.43 2.16
N ARG A 159 -2.85 15.26 1.18
CA ARG A 159 -3.62 16.48 1.45
C ARG A 159 -4.91 16.22 2.22
N LYS A 160 -5.63 15.14 1.92
CA LYS A 160 -6.82 14.73 2.69
C LYS A 160 -6.43 14.24 4.08
N LEU A 161 -5.36 13.47 4.19
CA LEU A 161 -4.90 12.91 5.45
C LEU A 161 -4.42 14.00 6.43
N ALA A 162 -3.89 15.11 5.93
CA ALA A 162 -3.51 16.28 6.73
C ALA A 162 -4.70 16.93 7.47
N ARG A 163 -5.93 16.56 7.11
CA ARG A 163 -7.18 16.99 7.77
C ARG A 163 -7.86 15.87 8.58
N ASP A 164 -7.20 14.71 8.74
CA ASP A 164 -7.76 13.58 9.51
C ASP A 164 -7.93 13.94 10.99
N ARG A 165 -8.93 13.36 11.65
CA ARG A 165 -9.16 13.56 13.09
C ARG A 165 -8.02 13.00 13.96
N CYS A 166 -7.29 12.00 13.50
CA CYS A 166 -6.17 11.40 14.19
C CYS A 166 -4.92 12.28 14.09
N ALA A 167 -4.44 12.79 15.22
CA ALA A 167 -3.28 13.69 15.27
C ALA A 167 -2.01 13.05 14.66
N ARG A 168 -1.80 11.75 14.90
CA ARG A 168 -0.66 11.00 14.34
C ARG A 168 -0.69 10.98 12.80
N LEU A 169 -1.85 10.74 12.20
CA LEU A 169 -2.01 10.75 10.75
C LEU A 169 -1.84 12.16 10.16
N ARG A 170 -2.35 13.20 10.86
CA ARG A 170 -2.16 14.60 10.43
C ARG A 170 -0.68 14.96 10.40
N LYS A 171 0.06 14.64 11.49
CA LYS A 171 1.50 14.92 11.57
C LYS A 171 2.25 14.23 10.43
N ALA A 172 2.10 12.92 10.26
CA ALA A 172 2.74 12.17 9.19
C ALA A 172 2.42 12.74 7.79
N ALA A 173 1.19 13.20 7.58
CA ALA A 173 0.79 13.81 6.32
C ALA A 173 1.41 15.20 6.13
N GLN A 174 1.57 15.99 7.18
CA GLN A 174 2.27 17.29 7.13
C GLN A 174 3.75 17.09 6.78
N ASP A 175 4.42 16.13 7.40
CA ASP A 175 5.81 15.78 7.10
C ASP A 175 5.96 15.38 5.62
N ALA A 176 5.07 14.50 5.13
CA ALA A 176 5.06 14.09 3.72
C ALA A 176 4.76 15.25 2.75
N LEU A 177 3.91 16.21 3.13
CA LEU A 177 3.67 17.42 2.32
C LEU A 177 4.90 18.32 2.25
N THR A 178 5.64 18.46 3.35
CA THR A 178 6.91 19.21 3.39
C THR A 178 7.93 18.58 2.45
N GLU A 179 8.11 17.25 2.51
CA GLU A 179 8.99 16.52 1.59
C GLU A 179 8.57 16.70 0.12
N LEU A 180 7.26 16.69 -0.18
CA LEU A 180 6.72 16.90 -1.52
C LEU A 180 6.99 18.32 -2.04
N SER A 181 6.90 19.33 -1.17
CA SER A 181 7.16 20.73 -1.52
C SER A 181 8.64 21.00 -1.78
N ALA A 182 9.52 20.45 -0.95
CA ALA A 182 10.97 20.57 -1.11
C ALA A 182 11.50 20.00 -2.45
N ARG A 183 10.73 19.12 -3.08
CA ARG A 183 11.08 18.53 -4.36
C ARG A 183 10.58 19.34 -5.56
N ASP A 184 9.50 20.12 -5.38
CA ASP A 184 8.92 20.93 -6.44
C ASP A 184 9.69 22.26 -6.64
N THR A 185 10.66 22.55 -5.74
CA THR A 185 11.59 23.68 -5.80
C THR A 185 12.91 23.28 -6.46
#